data_a0304412596d99ea7041cec02198ccb8
#
_entry.id   a0304412596d99ea7041cec02198ccb8
#
_cell.length_a   1.000
_cell.length_b   1.000
_cell.length_c   1.000
_cell.angle_alpha   90.00
_cell.angle_beta   90.00
_cell.angle_gamma   90.00
#
_symmetry.space_group_name_H-M   'P 1'
#
loop_
_entity.id
_entity.type
_entity.pdbx_description
1 polymer ?
#
loop_
_entity_poly.entity_id
_entity_poly.type
_entity_poly.pdbx_seq_one_letter_code
_entity_poly.pdbx_strand_id
1 'polypeptide(L)'
;MVWLPAAEGGGREQVMVFELAPYGLHALRTPPYETTAQIVCFAHAVWAYPDSTTYGRETPTNRRIRVGSINPITEADVPEVKLSYRQSPITLGLATGVVRRAIRHVNPATREPYYWMLLETKRGTIDVVANPMQVSGDISEGNVAQVCGSFLARVAGTSV
;
A
#
# COMPACT_ATOMS: atom_id res chain seq x y z
N MET A 1 2.67 0.60 -15.99
CA MET A 1 1.45 1.35 -15.63
C MET A 1 0.32 0.34 -15.55
N VAL A 2 -0.35 0.24 -14.43
CA VAL A 2 -1.46 -0.71 -14.23
C VAL A 2 -2.73 0.11 -14.04
N TRP A 3 -3.76 -0.22 -14.80
CA TRP A 3 -5.09 0.36 -14.66
C TRP A 3 -5.89 -0.53 -13.71
N LEU A 4 -6.45 0.05 -12.67
CA LEU A 4 -7.40 -0.63 -11.83
C LEU A 4 -8.81 -0.27 -12.33
N PRO A 5 -9.67 -1.25 -12.64
CA PRO A 5 -11.02 -0.98 -13.09
C PRO A 5 -11.78 -0.16 -12.05
N ALA A 6 -12.76 0.63 -12.51
CA ALA A 6 -13.65 1.35 -11.60
C ALA A 6 -14.34 0.37 -10.66
N ALA A 7 -14.43 0.70 -9.37
CA ALA A 7 -15.26 -0.09 -8.46
C ALA A 7 -16.72 -0.04 -8.91
N GLU A 8 -17.47 -1.12 -8.77
CA GLU A 8 -18.91 -1.13 -9.00
C GLU A 8 -19.57 0.04 -8.26
N GLY A 9 -20.16 0.98 -8.97
CA GLY A 9 -20.73 2.21 -8.40
C GLY A 9 -20.25 3.52 -9.02
N GLY A 10 -19.58 3.50 -10.17
CA GLY A 10 -19.34 4.69 -11.01
C GLY A 10 -18.17 5.59 -10.55
N GLY A 11 -17.20 5.07 -9.83
CA GLY A 11 -15.95 5.76 -9.53
C GLY A 11 -15.05 5.87 -10.76
N ARG A 12 -14.28 6.98 -10.86
CA ARG A 12 -13.26 7.15 -11.91
C ARG A 12 -12.24 6.01 -11.82
N GLU A 13 -11.82 5.51 -12.98
CA GLU A 13 -10.67 4.61 -13.09
C GLU A 13 -9.47 5.22 -12.38
N GLN A 14 -8.85 4.45 -11.51
CA GLN A 14 -7.70 4.90 -10.74
C GLN A 14 -6.45 4.24 -11.31
N VAL A 15 -5.53 5.07 -11.79
CA VAL A 15 -4.24 4.60 -12.28
C VAL A 15 -3.32 4.44 -11.09
N MET A 16 -2.74 3.25 -10.95
CA MET A 16 -1.65 3.03 -10.02
C MET A 16 -0.42 2.52 -10.77
N VAL A 17 0.73 2.93 -10.30
CA VAL A 17 2.00 2.44 -10.82
C VAL A 17 2.61 1.52 -9.77
N PHE A 18 2.91 0.29 -10.17
CA PHE A 18 3.58 -0.70 -9.35
C PHE A 18 4.90 -1.09 -9.99
N GLU A 19 5.88 -1.42 -9.18
CA GLU A 19 7.00 -2.19 -9.65
C GLU A 19 6.58 -3.66 -9.80
N LEU A 20 6.76 -4.24 -10.98
CA LEU A 20 6.41 -5.63 -11.26
C LEU A 20 7.58 -6.54 -10.91
N ALA A 21 7.37 -7.39 -9.92
CA ALA A 21 8.34 -8.42 -9.56
C ALA A 21 7.80 -9.81 -9.98
N PRO A 22 8.55 -10.63 -10.70
CA PRO A 22 9.73 -10.39 -11.53
C PRO A 22 9.37 -9.98 -12.97
N TYR A 23 9.75 -8.79 -13.37
CA TYR A 23 9.40 -8.22 -14.69
C TYR A 23 9.76 -9.12 -15.87
N GLY A 24 10.88 -9.82 -15.80
CA GLY A 24 11.36 -10.69 -16.90
C GLY A 24 10.38 -11.81 -17.28
N LEU A 25 9.52 -12.27 -16.36
CA LEU A 25 8.52 -13.31 -16.64
C LEU A 25 7.26 -12.75 -17.34
N HIS A 26 7.06 -11.43 -17.32
CA HIS A 26 5.89 -10.78 -17.91
C HIS A 26 6.20 -10.11 -19.26
N ALA A 27 7.45 -10.02 -19.65
CA ALA A 27 7.90 -9.38 -20.90
C ALA A 27 7.33 -10.04 -22.17
N LEU A 28 6.78 -11.25 -22.07
CA LEU A 28 6.18 -11.98 -23.19
C LEU A 28 4.69 -11.66 -23.45
N ARG A 29 4.06 -10.85 -22.60
CA ARG A 29 2.66 -10.48 -22.77
C ARG A 29 2.53 -9.11 -23.43
N THR A 30 1.70 -9.03 -24.46
CA THR A 30 1.40 -7.75 -25.12
C THR A 30 0.35 -6.98 -24.31
N PRO A 31 0.65 -5.78 -23.78
CA PRO A 31 -0.36 -4.95 -23.11
C PRO A 31 -1.39 -4.38 -24.12
N PRO A 32 -2.62 -4.05 -23.68
CA PRO A 32 -3.14 -4.25 -22.33
C PRO A 32 -3.66 -5.69 -22.09
N TYR A 33 -3.55 -6.17 -20.85
CA TYR A 33 -4.16 -7.45 -20.47
C TYR A 33 -4.70 -7.36 -19.04
N GLU A 34 -5.77 -8.11 -18.76
CA GLU A 34 -6.35 -8.24 -17.43
C GLU A 34 -5.66 -9.37 -16.66
N THR A 35 -5.42 -9.15 -15.38
CA THR A 35 -4.80 -10.13 -14.51
C THR A 35 -5.12 -9.86 -13.05
N THR A 36 -4.97 -10.89 -12.21
CA THR A 36 -4.99 -10.74 -10.76
C THR A 36 -3.57 -10.53 -10.27
N ALA A 37 -3.39 -9.59 -9.37
CA ALA A 37 -2.09 -9.33 -8.76
C ALA A 37 -2.19 -9.32 -7.23
N GLN A 38 -1.18 -9.90 -6.59
CA GLN A 38 -0.91 -9.66 -5.17
C GLN A 38 -0.12 -8.37 -5.06
N ILE A 39 -0.59 -7.45 -4.24
CA ILE A 39 0.05 -6.15 -4.02
C ILE A 39 0.70 -6.14 -2.64
N VAL A 40 1.94 -5.71 -2.59
CA VAL A 40 2.70 -5.49 -1.37
C VAL A 40 3.13 -4.04 -1.28
N CYS A 41 2.92 -3.41 -0.14
CA CYS A 41 3.42 -2.09 0.19
C CYS A 41 4.58 -2.21 1.19
N PHE A 42 5.77 -1.76 0.80
CA PHE A 42 6.86 -1.50 1.74
C PHE A 42 6.69 -0.10 2.29
N ALA A 43 6.21 -0.01 3.52
CA ALA A 43 5.83 1.25 4.13
C ALA A 43 7.05 2.09 4.51
N HIS A 44 6.97 3.39 4.23
CA HIS A 44 7.87 4.43 4.74
C HIS A 44 7.26 5.11 5.97
N ALA A 45 5.93 5.10 6.06
CA ALA A 45 5.19 5.54 7.24
C ALA A 45 3.84 4.82 7.31
N VAL A 46 3.40 4.56 8.54
CA VAL A 46 2.09 4.01 8.86
C VAL A 46 1.47 4.85 9.97
N TRP A 47 0.24 5.28 9.78
CA TRP A 47 -0.58 5.95 10.78
C TRP A 47 -1.80 5.10 11.08
N ALA A 48 -1.89 4.59 12.30
CA ALA A 48 -2.99 3.76 12.75
C ALA A 48 -3.97 4.57 13.62
N TYR A 49 -5.25 4.36 13.38
CA TYR A 49 -6.36 5.04 14.04
C TYR A 49 -7.35 4.00 14.54
N PRO A 50 -7.96 4.20 15.72
CA PRO A 50 -8.93 3.25 16.27
C PRO A 50 -10.11 2.98 15.33
N ASP A 51 -10.55 3.99 14.59
CA ASP A 51 -11.71 3.93 13.71
C ASP A 51 -11.66 4.99 12.59
N SER A 52 -12.63 4.94 11.69
CA SER A 52 -12.76 5.88 10.58
C SER A 52 -13.12 7.30 11.00
N THR A 53 -13.78 7.49 12.14
CA THR A 53 -14.13 8.80 12.68
C THR A 53 -12.89 9.51 13.18
N THR A 54 -12.06 8.80 13.96
CA THR A 54 -10.77 9.30 14.45
C THR A 54 -9.83 9.58 13.28
N TYR A 55 -9.75 8.69 12.29
CA TYR A 55 -9.03 8.94 11.05
C TYR A 55 -9.48 10.24 10.37
N GLY A 56 -10.78 10.43 10.20
CA GLY A 56 -11.35 11.62 9.55
C GLY A 56 -11.07 12.93 10.31
N ARG A 57 -11.01 12.87 11.64
CA ARG A 57 -10.73 14.02 12.51
C ARG A 57 -9.24 14.37 12.58
N GLU A 58 -8.38 13.36 12.72
CA GLU A 58 -6.97 13.55 13.07
C GLU A 58 -6.04 13.56 11.87
N THR A 59 -6.47 13.00 10.73
CA THR A 59 -5.63 13.01 9.53
C THR A 59 -5.57 14.41 8.92
N PRO A 60 -4.37 14.98 8.70
CA PRO A 60 -4.18 16.24 8.01
C PRO A 60 -4.84 16.24 6.63
N THR A 61 -5.40 17.40 6.23
CA THR A 61 -6.19 17.51 4.99
C THR A 61 -5.37 17.19 3.74
N ASN A 62 -4.09 17.55 3.71
CA ASN A 62 -3.19 17.32 2.57
C ASN A 62 -2.96 15.84 2.25
N ARG A 63 -3.05 14.95 3.25
CA ARG A 63 -2.91 13.50 3.05
C ARG A 63 -4.19 12.71 3.31
N ARG A 64 -5.31 13.39 3.59
CA ARG A 64 -6.58 12.71 3.84
C ARG A 64 -7.16 12.15 2.55
N ILE A 65 -7.20 10.84 2.43
CA ILE A 65 -7.87 10.13 1.35
C ILE A 65 -9.06 9.32 1.90
N ARG A 66 -9.95 8.90 1.03
CA ARG A 66 -11.10 8.09 1.45
C ARG A 66 -10.63 6.72 1.96
N VAL A 67 -11.19 6.26 3.10
CA VAL A 67 -10.90 4.91 3.61
C VAL A 67 -11.22 3.86 2.55
N GLY A 68 -10.30 2.95 2.33
CA GLY A 68 -10.33 1.95 1.28
C GLY A 68 -9.77 2.39 -0.07
N SER A 69 -9.20 3.59 -0.16
CA SER A 69 -8.56 4.09 -1.39
C SER A 69 -7.06 3.82 -1.41
N ILE A 70 -6.53 3.74 -2.63
CA ILE A 70 -5.09 3.71 -2.91
C ILE A 70 -4.83 4.79 -3.96
N ASN A 71 -3.96 5.75 -3.67
CA ASN A 71 -3.66 6.88 -4.56
C ASN A 71 -2.15 6.96 -4.83
N PRO A 72 -1.73 7.18 -6.07
CA PRO A 72 -0.35 7.60 -6.34
C PRO A 72 -0.12 8.95 -5.70
N ILE A 73 1.07 9.17 -5.17
CA ILE A 73 1.48 10.42 -4.55
C ILE A 73 2.91 10.78 -4.96
N THR A 74 3.29 12.01 -4.67
CA THR A 74 4.66 12.52 -4.77
C THR A 74 5.22 12.79 -3.37
N GLU A 75 6.52 13.01 -3.27
CA GLU A 75 7.16 13.40 -2.00
C GLU A 75 6.58 14.71 -1.43
N ALA A 76 6.08 15.60 -2.30
CA ALA A 76 5.46 16.85 -1.89
C ALA A 76 4.13 16.66 -1.14
N ASP A 77 3.46 15.53 -1.34
CA ASP A 77 2.18 15.22 -0.69
C ASP A 77 2.37 14.75 0.76
N VAL A 78 3.57 14.28 1.11
CA VAL A 78 3.91 13.74 2.44
C VAL A 78 5.29 14.24 2.91
N PRO A 79 5.47 15.55 3.09
CA PRO A 79 6.78 16.15 3.41
C PRO A 79 7.36 15.65 4.75
N GLU A 80 6.53 15.13 5.63
CA GLU A 80 6.95 14.53 6.90
C GLU A 80 7.61 13.15 6.74
N VAL A 81 7.44 12.50 5.58
CA VAL A 81 8.04 11.19 5.30
C VAL A 81 9.40 11.38 4.66
N LYS A 82 10.46 11.12 5.42
CA LYS A 82 11.82 11.15 4.90
C LYS A 82 12.09 9.85 4.13
N LEU A 83 12.15 9.95 2.82
CA LEU A 83 12.56 8.83 1.97
C LEU A 83 14.08 8.67 2.07
N SER A 84 14.53 7.56 2.66
CA SER A 84 15.95 7.30 2.94
C SER A 84 16.79 7.03 1.69
N TYR A 85 16.18 6.80 0.55
CA TYR A 85 16.83 6.47 -0.71
C TYR A 85 16.15 7.17 -1.88
N ARG A 86 16.90 7.40 -2.97
CA ARG A 86 16.38 7.76 -4.29
C ARG A 86 15.58 6.59 -4.86
N GLN A 87 14.48 6.26 -4.21
CA GLN A 87 13.53 5.31 -4.75
C GLN A 87 12.87 5.97 -5.96
N SER A 88 12.58 5.17 -6.97
CA SER A 88 11.87 5.68 -8.14
C SER A 88 10.56 6.33 -7.65
N PRO A 89 10.35 7.63 -7.83
CA PRO A 89 9.15 8.31 -7.36
C PRO A 89 7.86 7.76 -8.00
N ILE A 90 8.02 6.88 -8.97
CA ILE A 90 6.95 6.31 -9.78
C ILE A 90 6.07 5.31 -9.00
N THR A 91 6.61 4.66 -7.97
CA THR A 91 5.87 3.62 -7.20
C THR A 91 5.38 4.10 -5.83
N LEU A 92 5.61 5.36 -5.51
CA LEU A 92 5.15 5.93 -4.24
C LEU A 92 3.63 6.08 -4.22
N GLY A 93 3.00 5.60 -3.18
CA GLY A 93 1.56 5.66 -3.03
C GLY A 93 1.13 5.83 -1.58
N LEU A 94 -0.12 6.24 -1.44
CA LEU A 94 -0.84 6.36 -0.18
C LEU A 94 -2.04 5.43 -0.22
N ALA A 95 -2.11 4.46 0.69
CA ALA A 95 -3.25 3.58 0.84
C ALA A 95 -3.90 3.77 2.22
N THR A 96 -5.21 3.60 2.27
CA THR A 96 -5.96 3.62 3.52
C THR A 96 -6.96 2.48 3.52
N GLY A 97 -7.07 1.77 4.63
CA GLY A 97 -7.99 0.63 4.74
C GLY A 97 -8.18 0.17 6.18
N VAL A 98 -8.93 -0.91 6.32
CA VAL A 98 -9.13 -1.57 7.61
C VAL A 98 -8.10 -2.68 7.77
N VAL A 99 -7.45 -2.72 8.90
CA VAL A 99 -6.51 -3.79 9.25
C VAL A 99 -7.29 -5.07 9.51
N ARG A 100 -7.13 -6.08 8.65
CA ARG A 100 -7.78 -7.39 8.80
C ARG A 100 -6.93 -8.36 9.59
N ARG A 101 -5.62 -8.17 9.55
CA ARG A 101 -4.66 -8.93 10.33
C ARG A 101 -3.41 -8.11 10.55
N ALA A 102 -2.81 -8.24 11.72
CA ALA A 102 -1.52 -7.63 12.01
C ALA A 102 -0.68 -8.60 12.84
N ILE A 103 0.57 -8.80 12.45
CA ILE A 103 1.51 -9.67 13.13
C ILE A 103 2.86 -8.98 13.22
N ARG A 104 3.47 -9.02 14.38
CA ARG A 104 4.85 -8.61 14.56
C ARG A 104 5.77 -9.81 14.39
N HIS A 105 6.68 -9.70 13.45
CA HIS A 105 7.70 -10.71 13.15
C HIS A 105 9.10 -10.20 13.43
N VAL A 106 10.05 -11.13 13.42
CA VAL A 106 11.49 -10.82 13.41
C VAL A 106 12.09 -11.42 12.13
N ASN A 107 12.78 -10.62 11.37
CA ASN A 107 13.49 -11.09 10.19
C ASN A 107 14.61 -12.05 10.62
N PRO A 108 14.62 -13.32 10.19
CA PRO A 108 15.60 -14.29 10.65
C PRO A 108 17.04 -13.96 10.22
N ALA A 109 17.20 -13.25 9.11
CA ALA A 109 18.52 -12.90 8.59
C ALA A 109 19.11 -11.65 9.27
N THR A 110 18.31 -10.59 9.45
CA THR A 110 18.78 -9.32 10.02
C THR A 110 18.53 -9.18 11.51
N ARG A 111 17.68 -10.02 12.08
CA ARG A 111 17.17 -9.95 13.46
C ARG A 111 16.33 -8.69 13.75
N GLU A 112 16.00 -7.91 12.74
CA GLU A 112 15.19 -6.72 12.86
C GLU A 112 13.70 -7.08 12.99
N PRO A 113 12.95 -6.44 13.90
CA PRO A 113 11.52 -6.61 13.99
C PRO A 113 10.83 -5.88 12.83
N TYR A 114 9.70 -6.42 12.38
CA TYR A 114 8.81 -5.76 11.43
C TYR A 114 7.36 -6.13 11.69
N TYR A 115 6.45 -5.27 11.26
CA TYR A 115 5.03 -5.57 11.16
C TYR A 115 4.69 -6.07 9.76
N TRP A 116 3.93 -7.15 9.69
CA TRP A 116 3.17 -7.53 8.52
C TRP A 116 1.70 -7.28 8.81
N MET A 117 1.01 -6.61 7.90
CA MET A 117 -0.42 -6.30 8.00
C MET A 117 -1.12 -6.68 6.72
N LEU A 118 -2.33 -7.20 6.83
CA LEU A 118 -3.27 -7.33 5.73
C LEU A 118 -4.24 -6.15 5.81
N LEU A 119 -4.15 -5.24 4.86
CA LEU A 119 -4.97 -4.03 4.79
C LEU A 119 -6.08 -4.22 3.76
N GLU A 120 -7.33 -4.16 4.19
CA GLU A 120 -8.48 -4.24 3.30
C GLU A 120 -8.79 -2.87 2.69
N THR A 121 -8.85 -2.84 1.38
CA THR A 121 -9.25 -1.69 0.58
C THR A 121 -10.53 -2.00 -0.20
N LYS A 122 -11.10 -1.00 -0.87
CA LYS A 122 -12.26 -1.21 -1.75
C LYS A 122 -11.96 -2.06 -2.98
N ARG A 123 -10.70 -2.31 -3.27
CA ARG A 123 -10.25 -3.06 -4.45
C ARG A 123 -9.62 -4.41 -4.10
N GLY A 124 -9.77 -4.84 -2.86
CA GLY A 124 -9.18 -6.06 -2.33
C GLY A 124 -8.19 -5.77 -1.21
N THR A 125 -7.45 -6.77 -0.84
CA THR A 125 -6.45 -6.68 0.23
C THR A 125 -5.06 -6.41 -0.32
N ILE A 126 -4.26 -5.67 0.45
CA ILE A 126 -2.84 -5.48 0.20
C ILE A 126 -2.03 -5.94 1.41
N ASP A 127 -0.88 -6.54 1.14
CA ASP A 127 0.10 -6.82 2.17
C ASP A 127 0.89 -5.54 2.47
N VAL A 128 1.11 -5.24 3.74
CA VAL A 128 1.93 -4.10 4.17
C VAL A 128 3.04 -4.60 5.07
N VAL A 129 4.26 -4.22 4.75
CA VAL A 129 5.44 -4.49 5.57
C VAL A 129 6.00 -3.17 6.07
N ALA A 130 6.17 -3.03 7.38
CA ALA A 130 6.63 -1.81 8.01
C ALA A 130 7.66 -2.09 9.12
N ASN A 131 8.68 -1.25 9.21
CA ASN A 131 9.53 -1.21 10.40
C ASN A 131 8.74 -0.58 11.56
N PRO A 132 8.84 -1.09 12.80
CA PRO A 132 8.14 -0.51 13.96
C PRO A 132 8.38 0.98 14.15
N MET A 133 9.57 1.48 13.80
CA MET A 133 9.89 2.91 13.90
C MET A 133 9.13 3.79 12.89
N GLN A 134 8.52 3.19 11.87
CA GLN A 134 7.71 3.88 10.87
C GLN A 134 6.22 3.92 11.23
N VAL A 135 5.86 3.33 12.36
CA VAL A 135 4.47 3.19 12.80
C VAL A 135 4.15 4.24 13.87
N SER A 136 3.09 4.99 13.63
CA SER A 136 2.47 5.91 14.57
C SER A 136 1.06 5.41 14.92
N GLY A 137 0.79 5.27 16.19
CA GLY A 137 -0.45 4.67 16.71
C GLY A 137 -0.33 3.16 16.94
N ASP A 138 -1.39 2.58 17.46
CA ASP A 138 -1.47 1.14 17.74
C ASP A 138 -2.07 0.39 16.55
N ILE A 139 -1.37 -0.65 16.09
CA ILE A 139 -1.83 -1.49 14.98
C ILE A 139 -2.57 -2.69 15.57
N SER A 140 -3.89 -2.67 15.40
CA SER A 140 -4.77 -3.77 15.83
C SER A 140 -5.78 -4.11 14.73
N GLU A 141 -6.27 -5.35 14.73
CA GLU A 141 -7.34 -5.78 13.83
C GLU A 141 -8.60 -4.93 14.04
N GLY A 142 -9.22 -4.49 12.96
CA GLY A 142 -10.37 -3.58 12.97
C GLY A 142 -10.00 -2.09 12.92
N ASN A 143 -8.77 -1.71 13.25
CA ASN A 143 -8.32 -0.33 13.16
C ASN A 143 -8.24 0.14 11.69
N VAL A 144 -8.31 1.44 11.50
CA VAL A 144 -8.00 2.06 10.20
C VAL A 144 -6.53 2.38 10.15
N ALA A 145 -5.83 1.92 9.11
CA ALA A 145 -4.46 2.32 8.86
C ALA A 145 -4.34 3.09 7.56
N GLN A 146 -3.52 4.14 7.58
CA GLN A 146 -3.03 4.84 6.40
C GLN A 146 -1.56 4.52 6.24
N VAL A 147 -1.16 4.10 5.06
CA VAL A 147 0.21 3.71 4.74
C VAL A 147 0.73 4.52 3.56
N CYS A 148 1.92 5.07 3.73
CA CYS A 148 2.71 5.68 2.67
C CYS A 148 3.88 4.76 2.36
N GLY A 149 4.08 4.37 1.11
CA GLY A 149 5.14 3.43 0.78
C GLY A 149 5.30 3.17 -0.71
N SER A 150 6.25 2.29 -1.00
CA SER A 150 6.50 1.77 -2.34
C SER A 150 5.67 0.53 -2.59
N PHE A 151 4.95 0.52 -3.70
CA PHE A 151 4.04 -0.56 -4.06
C PHE A 151 4.66 -1.46 -5.12
N LEU A 152 4.69 -2.76 -4.81
CA LEU A 152 5.12 -3.81 -5.72
C LEU A 152 3.93 -4.71 -6.02
N ALA A 153 3.88 -5.25 -7.23
CA ALA A 153 2.88 -6.21 -7.63
C ALA A 153 3.50 -7.51 -8.13
N ARG A 154 2.93 -8.63 -7.70
CA ARG A 154 3.19 -9.95 -8.26
C ARG A 154 1.94 -10.42 -8.98
N VAL A 155 2.05 -10.67 -10.28
CA VAL A 155 0.94 -11.18 -11.08
C VAL A 155 0.71 -12.65 -10.77
N ALA A 156 -0.55 -13.02 -10.45
CA ALA A 156 -0.93 -14.40 -10.24
C ALA A 156 -1.04 -15.15 -11.58
N GLY A 157 -0.64 -16.42 -11.60
CA GLY A 157 -0.89 -17.31 -12.75
C GLY A 157 0.22 -17.40 -13.81
N THR A 158 1.42 -16.93 -13.54
CA THR A 158 2.60 -17.35 -14.31
C THR A 158 3.29 -18.50 -13.58
N SER A 159 2.70 -19.70 -13.66
CA SER A 159 3.48 -20.91 -13.47
C SER A 159 4.44 -21.01 -14.66
N VAL A 160 5.72 -21.07 -14.38
CA VAL A 160 6.77 -21.47 -15.33
C VAL A 160 6.71 -22.97 -15.48
#